data_7d35d5a14c2c0b7faf21aa782112ee1d
#
_entry.id   7d35d5a14c2c0b7faf21aa782112ee1d
#
_cell.length_a   1.000
_cell.length_b   1.000
_cell.length_c   1.000
_cell.angle_alpha   90.00
_cell.angle_beta   90.00
_cell.angle_gamma   90.00
#
_symmetry.space_group_name_H-M   'P 1'
#
loop_
_entity.id
_entity.type
_entity.pdbx_description
1 polymer ?
#
loop_
_entity_poly.entity_id
_entity_poly.type
_entity_poly.pdbx_seq_one_letter_code
_entity_poly.pdbx_strand_id
1 'polypeptide(L)'
;MNGVSHMLPFVVAGGIFIAIAFLIDIACGVNAQEAGSTFGTVTPAAAWFKTLGGVAFNLMVPILSGFIAMSIADRPGLLVGLVGGFLATSGATFADLGAVNTVPSGFLGGLLAGFAGGYLMLAIEKMCDKMPKALEGIKPVLIYPLLGLGGILVVMCAVNPFMGMINSGMSDGLNAIASNPAMMVPLCALLAGMMSIDMGGPFNKAAYAFATLNLANADDQAYIIMAAVMIGGMVPPIAIALSNTFFKNRWTDEERKNAPVNYVMGLSFISEGAIPYAAGHPLQVIPSCIVGSAVAGALSALFGCKLMAPHGGIFVFATMQGTWYFYLLALAIGAVIGMFMLALLKKPLNKEIKKVK
;
A
#
# COMPACT_ATOMS: atom_id res chain seq x y z
N MET A 1 11.16 5.23 6.44
CA MET A 1 10.41 5.96 5.41
C MET A 1 10.97 5.77 3.99
N ASN A 2 12.29 5.82 3.78
CA ASN A 2 12.89 5.64 2.44
C ASN A 2 12.48 4.35 1.70
N GLY A 3 12.49 3.19 2.37
CA GLY A 3 12.14 1.92 1.73
C GLY A 3 10.77 1.91 1.08
N VAL A 4 9.81 2.54 1.72
CA VAL A 4 8.45 2.63 1.24
C VAL A 4 8.31 3.56 0.02
N SER A 5 8.98 4.70 0.02
CA SER A 5 8.95 5.63 -1.11
C SER A 5 9.49 5.01 -2.40
N HIS A 6 10.50 4.12 -2.27
CA HIS A 6 11.05 3.38 -3.42
C HIS A 6 10.16 2.21 -3.87
N MET A 7 9.35 1.65 -2.97
CA MET A 7 8.39 0.60 -3.29
C MET A 7 7.17 1.14 -4.07
N LEU A 8 6.69 2.34 -3.76
CA LEU A 8 5.47 2.91 -4.34
C LEU A 8 5.42 2.90 -5.86
N PRO A 9 6.46 3.31 -6.62
CA PRO A 9 6.42 3.26 -8.08
C PRO A 9 6.16 1.87 -8.65
N PHE A 10 6.68 0.82 -8.01
CA PHE A 10 6.47 -0.57 -8.44
C PHE A 10 5.02 -1.01 -8.22
N VAL A 11 4.44 -0.61 -7.09
CA VAL A 11 3.03 -0.91 -6.76
C VAL A 11 2.10 -0.17 -7.72
N VAL A 12 2.32 1.13 -7.91
CA VAL A 12 1.48 1.97 -8.77
C VAL A 12 1.56 1.50 -10.23
N ALA A 13 2.77 1.38 -10.77
CA ALA A 13 2.95 0.94 -12.15
C ALA A 13 2.45 -0.50 -12.35
N GLY A 14 2.77 -1.41 -11.43
CA GLY A 14 2.30 -2.80 -11.47
C GLY A 14 0.79 -2.90 -11.45
N GLY A 15 0.13 -2.15 -10.54
CA GLY A 15 -1.32 -2.09 -10.44
C GLY A 15 -1.99 -1.55 -11.70
N ILE A 16 -1.44 -0.49 -12.30
CA ILE A 16 -1.95 0.07 -13.55
C ILE A 16 -1.81 -0.93 -14.70
N PHE A 17 -0.68 -1.63 -14.85
CA PHE A 17 -0.51 -2.64 -15.88
C PHE A 17 -1.47 -3.83 -15.70
N ILE A 18 -1.73 -4.28 -14.47
CA ILE A 18 -2.74 -5.30 -14.19
C ILE A 18 -4.15 -4.78 -14.57
N ALA A 19 -4.47 -3.53 -14.26
CA ALA A 19 -5.74 -2.93 -14.63
C ALA A 19 -5.90 -2.85 -16.17
N ILE A 20 -4.84 -2.47 -16.90
CA ILE A 20 -4.83 -2.47 -18.37
C ILE A 20 -5.08 -3.89 -18.92
N ALA A 21 -4.50 -4.92 -18.33
CA ALA A 21 -4.75 -6.31 -18.73
C ALA A 21 -6.23 -6.66 -18.61
N PHE A 22 -6.87 -6.29 -17.51
CA PHE A 22 -8.30 -6.51 -17.33
C PHE A 22 -9.15 -5.74 -18.35
N LEU A 23 -8.77 -4.49 -18.64
CA LEU A 23 -9.43 -3.68 -19.66
C LEU A 23 -9.35 -4.29 -21.06
N ILE A 24 -8.19 -4.86 -21.42
CA ILE A 24 -8.00 -5.54 -22.70
C ILE A 24 -8.92 -6.74 -22.81
N ASP A 25 -8.98 -7.59 -21.79
CA ASP A 25 -9.87 -8.76 -21.79
C ASP A 25 -11.35 -8.34 -21.89
N ILE A 26 -11.78 -7.31 -21.15
CA ILE A 26 -13.14 -6.74 -21.27
C ILE A 26 -13.41 -6.24 -22.68
N ALA A 27 -12.49 -5.48 -23.27
CA ALA A 27 -12.62 -4.95 -24.63
C ALA A 27 -12.71 -6.05 -25.69
N CYS A 28 -12.09 -7.20 -25.43
CA CYS A 28 -12.17 -8.40 -26.27
C CYS A 28 -13.43 -9.26 -25.99
N GLY A 29 -14.35 -8.80 -25.15
CA GLY A 29 -15.61 -9.49 -24.86
C GLY A 29 -15.50 -10.62 -23.83
N VAL A 30 -14.39 -10.71 -23.09
CA VAL A 30 -14.21 -11.69 -22.02
C VAL A 30 -15.08 -11.31 -20.82
N ASN A 31 -15.93 -12.23 -20.39
CA ASN A 31 -16.72 -12.04 -19.17
C ASN A 31 -15.85 -12.35 -17.93
N ALA A 32 -15.66 -11.37 -17.07
CA ALA A 32 -14.85 -11.50 -15.88
C ALA A 32 -15.31 -12.60 -14.92
N GLN A 33 -16.64 -12.83 -14.81
CA GLN A 33 -17.22 -13.85 -13.95
C GLN A 33 -16.99 -15.26 -14.47
N GLU A 34 -17.04 -15.45 -15.80
CA GLU A 34 -16.79 -16.73 -16.44
C GLU A 34 -15.28 -17.07 -16.47
N ALA A 35 -14.45 -16.07 -16.68
CA ALA A 35 -12.99 -16.24 -16.71
C ALA A 35 -12.40 -16.52 -15.32
N GLY A 36 -13.03 -16.06 -14.24
CA GLY A 36 -12.57 -16.30 -12.87
C GLY A 36 -11.10 -15.92 -12.66
N SER A 37 -10.29 -16.87 -12.19
CA SER A 37 -8.83 -16.67 -11.93
C SER A 37 -7.99 -16.40 -13.17
N THR A 38 -8.46 -16.75 -14.37
CA THR A 38 -7.76 -16.50 -15.64
C THR A 38 -8.01 -15.10 -16.20
N PHE A 39 -8.91 -14.32 -15.61
CA PHE A 39 -9.21 -12.97 -16.06
C PHE A 39 -7.95 -12.07 -16.06
N GLY A 40 -7.75 -11.35 -17.14
CA GLY A 40 -6.53 -10.60 -17.41
C GLY A 40 -5.40 -11.42 -18.07
N THR A 41 -5.64 -12.70 -18.38
CA THR A 41 -4.70 -13.55 -19.12
C THR A 41 -5.36 -14.35 -20.24
N VAL A 42 -6.65 -14.13 -20.50
CA VAL A 42 -7.39 -14.85 -21.52
C VAL A 42 -6.88 -14.47 -22.91
N THR A 43 -6.66 -13.20 -23.15
CA THR A 43 -6.05 -12.74 -24.41
C THR A 43 -4.54 -12.62 -24.27
N PRO A 44 -3.76 -12.92 -25.35
CA PRO A 44 -2.28 -12.82 -25.30
C PRO A 44 -1.79 -11.42 -24.90
N ALA A 45 -2.46 -10.37 -25.37
CA ALA A 45 -2.12 -8.98 -25.03
C ALA A 45 -2.36 -8.70 -23.54
N ALA A 46 -3.52 -9.12 -22.98
CA ALA A 46 -3.78 -9.00 -21.55
C ALA A 46 -2.74 -9.76 -20.71
N ALA A 47 -2.41 -10.99 -21.12
CA ALA A 47 -1.40 -11.80 -20.44
C ALA A 47 -0.04 -11.08 -20.35
N TRP A 48 0.38 -10.37 -21.40
CA TRP A 48 1.60 -9.58 -21.38
C TRP A 48 1.57 -8.49 -20.31
N PHE A 49 0.51 -7.69 -20.29
CA PHE A 49 0.36 -6.61 -19.32
C PHE A 49 0.24 -7.14 -17.89
N LYS A 50 -0.54 -8.22 -17.67
CA LYS A 50 -0.68 -8.86 -16.35
C LYS A 50 0.65 -9.41 -15.85
N THR A 51 1.42 -10.06 -16.73
CA THR A 51 2.75 -10.57 -16.39
C THR A 51 3.71 -9.46 -16.01
N LEU A 52 3.77 -8.37 -16.79
CA LEU A 52 4.60 -7.22 -16.49
C LEU A 52 4.21 -6.57 -15.15
N GLY A 53 2.91 -6.36 -14.95
CA GLY A 53 2.39 -5.82 -13.69
C GLY A 53 2.69 -6.73 -12.50
N GLY A 54 2.55 -8.05 -12.67
CA GLY A 54 2.86 -9.05 -11.66
C GLY A 54 4.34 -9.05 -11.27
N VAL A 55 5.26 -8.94 -12.24
CA VAL A 55 6.70 -8.82 -11.96
C VAL A 55 7.00 -7.57 -11.13
N ALA A 56 6.42 -6.42 -11.50
CA ALA A 56 6.58 -5.19 -10.72
C ALA A 56 6.03 -5.35 -9.29
N PHE A 57 4.87 -6.00 -9.15
CA PHE A 57 4.24 -6.26 -7.86
C PHE A 57 5.06 -7.19 -6.98
N ASN A 58 5.64 -8.25 -7.55
CA ASN A 58 6.49 -9.21 -6.82
C ASN A 58 7.78 -8.58 -6.30
N LEU A 59 8.24 -7.49 -6.92
CA LEU A 59 9.38 -6.71 -6.44
C LEU A 59 9.05 -5.80 -5.26
N MET A 60 7.77 -5.60 -4.91
CA MET A 60 7.32 -4.69 -3.85
C MET A 60 8.02 -4.96 -2.51
N VAL A 61 7.96 -6.17 -2.01
CA VAL A 61 8.53 -6.55 -0.71
C VAL A 61 10.06 -6.57 -0.74
N PRO A 62 10.72 -7.15 -1.75
CA PRO A 62 12.17 -7.05 -1.90
C PRO A 62 12.69 -5.61 -1.95
N ILE A 63 12.08 -4.73 -2.73
CA ILE A 63 12.46 -3.32 -2.82
C ILE A 63 12.29 -2.62 -1.47
N LEU A 64 11.16 -2.81 -0.80
CA LEU A 64 10.93 -2.28 0.54
C LEU A 64 12.07 -2.69 1.49
N SER A 65 12.33 -3.98 1.58
CA SER A 65 13.35 -4.57 2.46
C SER A 65 14.77 -4.08 2.11
N GLY A 66 15.11 -4.06 0.81
CA GLY A 66 16.40 -3.61 0.31
C GLY A 66 16.69 -2.16 0.68
N PHE A 67 15.73 -1.25 0.46
CA PHE A 67 15.92 0.17 0.76
C PHE A 67 15.84 0.49 2.27
N ILE A 68 15.16 -0.33 3.07
CA ILE A 68 15.27 -0.24 4.54
C ILE A 68 16.69 -0.60 4.96
N ALA A 69 17.24 -1.74 4.50
CA ALA A 69 18.58 -2.18 4.83
C ALA A 69 19.65 -1.18 4.31
N MET A 70 19.46 -0.64 3.11
CA MET A 70 20.30 0.42 2.56
C MET A 70 20.29 1.69 3.41
N SER A 71 19.17 2.05 4.01
CA SER A 71 19.11 3.23 4.90
C SER A 71 19.84 3.03 6.23
N ILE A 72 20.19 1.80 6.57
CA ILE A 72 20.91 1.42 7.80
C ILE A 72 22.41 1.21 7.52
N ALA A 73 22.75 0.48 6.46
CA ALA A 73 24.12 0.03 6.14
C ALA A 73 24.54 0.39 4.70
N ASP A 74 24.04 1.48 4.16
CA ASP A 74 24.35 1.97 2.82
C ASP A 74 24.25 0.89 1.71
N ARG A 75 25.10 0.98 0.67
CA ARG A 75 25.08 0.07 -0.48
C ARG A 75 25.22 -1.41 -0.14
N PRO A 76 26.10 -1.84 0.79
CA PRO A 76 26.19 -3.25 1.16
C PRO A 76 24.89 -3.81 1.73
N GLY A 77 24.12 -3.00 2.47
CA GLY A 77 22.83 -3.39 3.02
C GLY A 77 21.76 -3.67 1.96
N LEU A 78 21.82 -2.97 0.82
CA LEU A 78 20.82 -3.12 -0.26
C LEU A 78 20.70 -4.58 -0.73
N LEU A 79 21.82 -5.22 -1.03
CA LEU A 79 21.84 -6.61 -1.50
C LEU A 79 21.19 -7.56 -0.47
N VAL A 80 21.64 -7.42 0.77
CA VAL A 80 21.18 -8.29 1.88
C VAL A 80 19.69 -8.10 2.14
N GLY A 81 19.22 -6.86 2.15
CA GLY A 81 17.82 -6.54 2.31
C GLY A 81 16.94 -7.03 1.16
N LEU A 82 17.37 -6.86 -0.10
CA LEU A 82 16.63 -7.36 -1.28
C LEU A 82 16.43 -8.88 -1.20
N VAL A 83 17.51 -9.62 -0.94
CA VAL A 83 17.43 -11.09 -0.82
C VAL A 83 16.60 -11.50 0.39
N GLY A 84 16.75 -10.82 1.54
CA GLY A 84 15.89 -11.04 2.69
C GLY A 84 14.40 -10.84 2.39
N GLY A 85 14.06 -9.80 1.63
CA GLY A 85 12.69 -9.56 1.16
C GLY A 85 12.16 -10.67 0.24
N PHE A 86 12.98 -11.22 -0.66
CA PHE A 86 12.62 -12.40 -1.46
C PHE A 86 12.40 -13.63 -0.58
N LEU A 87 13.25 -13.88 0.40
CA LEU A 87 13.08 -14.98 1.35
C LEU A 87 11.80 -14.83 2.20
N ALA A 88 11.38 -13.58 2.50
CA ALA A 88 10.11 -13.31 3.15
C ALA A 88 8.90 -13.65 2.27
N THR A 89 8.97 -13.33 0.98
CA THR A 89 7.87 -13.63 0.03
C THR A 89 7.81 -15.11 -0.34
N SER A 90 8.94 -15.81 -0.36
CA SER A 90 8.96 -17.25 -0.60
C SER A 90 8.60 -18.07 0.64
N GLY A 91 8.82 -17.52 1.85
CA GLY A 91 8.58 -18.25 3.09
C GLY A 91 9.62 -19.31 3.42
N ALA A 92 10.85 -19.24 2.87
CA ALA A 92 11.91 -20.22 3.09
C ALA A 92 12.18 -20.48 4.58
N THR A 93 12.34 -21.73 4.96
CA THR A 93 12.59 -22.21 6.32
C THR A 93 13.75 -23.20 6.34
N PHE A 94 14.29 -23.54 7.51
CA PHE A 94 15.32 -24.59 7.64
C PHE A 94 14.81 -25.97 7.21
N ALA A 95 13.50 -26.23 7.34
CA ALA A 95 12.90 -27.49 6.92
C ALA A 95 12.63 -27.53 5.42
N ASP A 96 12.38 -26.38 4.79
CA ASP A 96 12.10 -26.27 3.36
C ASP A 96 12.75 -24.98 2.80
N LEU A 97 14.00 -25.10 2.38
CA LEU A 97 14.75 -24.03 1.74
C LEU A 97 14.25 -23.72 0.32
N GLY A 98 13.60 -24.69 -0.33
CA GLY A 98 12.96 -24.52 -1.64
C GLY A 98 11.63 -23.77 -1.57
N ALA A 99 11.09 -23.59 -0.37
CA ALA A 99 9.85 -22.89 -0.11
C ALA A 99 8.64 -23.41 -0.90
N VAL A 100 8.57 -24.74 -1.08
CA VAL A 100 7.49 -25.39 -1.86
C VAL A 100 6.19 -25.51 -1.04
N ASN A 101 6.33 -25.79 0.28
CA ASN A 101 5.21 -26.02 1.20
C ASN A 101 5.22 -25.04 2.38
N THR A 102 5.75 -23.84 2.18
CA THR A 102 5.91 -22.85 3.24
C THR A 102 4.86 -21.75 3.13
N VAL A 103 4.59 -21.11 4.27
CA VAL A 103 3.72 -19.95 4.32
C VAL A 103 4.55 -18.68 4.19
N PRO A 104 4.31 -17.85 3.18
CA PRO A 104 5.00 -16.57 3.04
C PRO A 104 4.83 -15.69 4.28
N SER A 105 5.90 -15.11 4.77
CA SER A 105 5.87 -14.11 5.83
C SER A 105 5.48 -12.71 5.32
N GLY A 106 5.39 -12.55 4.01
CA GLY A 106 4.82 -11.42 3.30
C GLY A 106 5.46 -10.08 3.64
N PHE A 107 4.63 -9.05 3.72
CA PHE A 107 5.07 -7.67 3.97
C PHE A 107 5.73 -7.49 5.35
N LEU A 108 5.18 -8.13 6.40
CA LEU A 108 5.75 -8.07 7.75
C LEU A 108 7.13 -8.72 7.81
N GLY A 109 7.28 -9.89 7.18
CA GLY A 109 8.57 -10.55 7.03
C GLY A 109 9.57 -9.69 6.26
N GLY A 110 9.12 -9.01 5.19
CA GLY A 110 9.94 -8.07 4.42
C GLY A 110 10.42 -6.86 5.23
N LEU A 111 9.56 -6.30 6.07
CA LEU A 111 9.97 -5.22 6.99
C LEU A 111 11.08 -5.70 7.94
N LEU A 112 10.88 -6.86 8.57
CA LEU A 112 11.87 -7.45 9.47
C LEU A 112 13.16 -7.79 8.73
N ALA A 113 13.07 -8.34 7.52
CA ALA A 113 14.22 -8.64 6.67
C ALA A 113 15.04 -7.38 6.37
N GLY A 114 14.39 -6.25 6.13
CA GLY A 114 15.06 -4.98 5.89
C GLY A 114 15.85 -4.49 7.11
N PHE A 115 15.23 -4.51 8.29
CA PHE A 115 15.91 -4.14 9.52
C PHE A 115 17.03 -5.15 9.87
N ALA A 116 16.71 -6.44 9.87
CA ALA A 116 17.68 -7.48 10.19
C ALA A 116 18.87 -7.48 9.22
N GLY A 117 18.61 -7.35 7.92
CA GLY A 117 19.64 -7.27 6.89
C GLY A 117 20.55 -6.05 7.05
N GLY A 118 19.97 -4.88 7.37
CA GLY A 118 20.73 -3.67 7.63
C GLY A 118 21.64 -3.79 8.86
N TYR A 119 21.11 -4.22 10.00
CA TYR A 119 21.91 -4.39 11.22
C TYR A 119 22.91 -5.54 11.11
N LEU A 120 22.55 -6.64 10.43
CA LEU A 120 23.49 -7.72 10.12
C LEU A 120 24.68 -7.19 9.33
N MET A 121 24.41 -6.36 8.32
CA MET A 121 25.48 -5.81 7.48
C MET A 121 26.38 -4.87 8.26
N LEU A 122 25.84 -3.99 9.12
CA LEU A 122 26.65 -3.17 10.03
C LEU A 122 27.54 -4.01 10.96
N ALA A 123 27.03 -5.14 11.45
CA ALA A 123 27.83 -6.05 12.27
C ALA A 123 28.99 -6.68 11.48
N ILE A 124 28.73 -7.10 10.23
CA ILE A 124 29.76 -7.65 9.35
C ILE A 124 30.79 -6.59 9.00
N GLU A 125 30.42 -5.37 8.69
CA GLU A 125 31.35 -4.26 8.42
C GLU A 125 32.26 -4.03 9.61
N LYS A 126 31.69 -3.93 10.80
CA LYS A 126 32.47 -3.74 12.06
C LYS A 126 33.42 -4.90 12.35
N MET A 127 33.05 -6.14 12.01
CA MET A 127 33.98 -7.29 12.11
C MET A 127 35.13 -7.18 11.10
N CYS A 128 34.85 -6.67 9.90
CA CYS A 128 35.82 -6.51 8.83
C CYS A 128 36.74 -5.29 9.00
N ASP A 129 36.46 -4.35 9.92
CA ASP A 129 37.32 -3.19 10.21
C ASP A 129 38.69 -3.60 10.71
N LYS A 130 38.80 -4.76 11.37
CA LYS A 130 40.04 -5.30 11.90
C LYS A 130 40.92 -6.01 10.85
N MET A 131 40.45 -6.10 9.60
CA MET A 131 41.16 -6.79 8.52
C MET A 131 42.32 -5.93 7.99
N PRO A 132 43.43 -6.58 7.52
CA PRO A 132 44.57 -5.90 6.94
C PRO A 132 44.16 -5.05 5.72
N LYS A 133 44.77 -3.88 5.55
CA LYS A 133 44.53 -2.96 4.42
C LYS A 133 44.67 -3.61 3.04
N ALA A 134 45.53 -4.62 2.91
CA ALA A 134 45.73 -5.38 1.68
C ALA A 134 44.47 -6.09 1.19
N LEU A 135 43.50 -6.39 2.08
CA LEU A 135 42.25 -7.08 1.80
C LEU A 135 41.05 -6.12 1.64
N GLU A 136 41.28 -4.82 1.71
CA GLU A 136 40.19 -3.82 1.69
C GLU A 136 39.36 -3.87 0.42
N GLY A 137 39.97 -4.11 -0.74
CA GLY A 137 39.28 -4.26 -2.04
C GLY A 137 38.41 -5.52 -2.17
N ILE A 138 38.68 -6.56 -1.34
CA ILE A 138 37.92 -7.82 -1.36
C ILE A 138 36.63 -7.72 -0.52
N LYS A 139 36.60 -6.84 0.47
CA LYS A 139 35.48 -6.69 1.39
C LYS A 139 34.11 -6.51 0.63
N PRO A 140 33.96 -5.48 -0.23
CA PRO A 140 32.67 -5.19 -0.85
C PRO A 140 32.26 -6.18 -1.95
N VAL A 141 33.24 -6.87 -2.56
CA VAL A 141 32.98 -7.76 -3.70
C VAL A 141 32.72 -9.21 -3.28
N LEU A 142 33.39 -9.67 -2.22
CA LEU A 142 33.36 -11.06 -1.81
C LEU A 142 32.82 -11.24 -0.39
N ILE A 143 33.42 -10.54 0.60
CA ILE A 143 33.15 -10.82 2.02
C ILE A 143 31.74 -10.36 2.40
N TYR A 144 31.39 -9.13 2.10
CA TYR A 144 30.06 -8.57 2.42
C TYR A 144 28.93 -9.33 1.75
N PRO A 145 28.98 -9.66 0.44
CA PRO A 145 27.95 -10.48 -0.19
C PRO A 145 27.84 -11.88 0.42
N LEU A 146 28.94 -12.61 0.59
CA LEU A 146 28.88 -13.97 1.10
C LEU A 146 28.37 -14.04 2.54
N LEU A 147 28.94 -13.25 3.44
CA LEU A 147 28.52 -13.25 4.85
C LEU A 147 27.12 -12.64 5.01
N GLY A 148 26.80 -11.59 4.25
CA GLY A 148 25.50 -10.96 4.26
C GLY A 148 24.39 -11.88 3.78
N LEU A 149 24.57 -12.55 2.63
CA LEU A 149 23.59 -13.48 2.09
C LEU A 149 23.45 -14.74 2.95
N GLY A 150 24.56 -15.32 3.40
CA GLY A 150 24.52 -16.45 4.33
C GLY A 150 23.84 -16.11 5.64
N GLY A 151 24.16 -14.94 6.20
CA GLY A 151 23.57 -14.47 7.44
C GLY A 151 22.07 -14.18 7.33
N ILE A 152 21.64 -13.47 6.28
CA ILE A 152 20.20 -13.16 6.10
C ILE A 152 19.37 -14.41 5.80
N LEU A 153 19.93 -15.40 5.12
CA LEU A 153 19.29 -16.70 4.93
C LEU A 153 18.98 -17.35 6.28
N VAL A 154 19.98 -17.44 7.15
CA VAL A 154 19.79 -18.03 8.50
C VAL A 154 18.75 -17.26 9.29
N VAL A 155 18.84 -15.93 9.29
CA VAL A 155 17.86 -15.08 10.00
C VAL A 155 16.46 -15.29 9.46
N MET A 156 16.27 -15.28 8.14
CA MET A 156 14.95 -15.41 7.55
C MET A 156 14.37 -16.81 7.71
N CYS A 157 15.18 -17.86 7.64
CA CYS A 157 14.72 -19.24 7.94
C CYS A 157 14.23 -19.38 9.40
N ALA A 158 14.78 -18.64 10.34
CA ALA A 158 14.31 -18.63 11.72
C ALA A 158 13.05 -17.76 11.90
N VAL A 159 12.95 -16.64 11.20
CA VAL A 159 11.89 -15.64 11.35
C VAL A 159 10.64 -16.00 10.54
N ASN A 160 10.79 -16.56 9.35
CA ASN A 160 9.67 -16.85 8.45
C ASN A 160 8.59 -17.75 9.06
N PRO A 161 8.87 -18.84 9.81
CA PRO A 161 7.83 -19.65 10.42
C PRO A 161 6.94 -18.84 11.36
N PHE A 162 7.55 -17.98 12.18
CA PHE A 162 6.83 -17.14 13.13
C PHE A 162 6.00 -16.05 12.42
N MET A 163 6.60 -15.36 11.46
CA MET A 163 5.91 -14.33 10.68
C MET A 163 4.84 -14.91 9.76
N GLY A 164 5.08 -16.11 9.22
CA GLY A 164 4.09 -16.85 8.45
C GLY A 164 2.86 -17.23 9.29
N MET A 165 3.05 -17.67 10.54
CA MET A 165 1.93 -17.91 11.47
C MET A 165 1.13 -16.64 11.76
N ILE A 166 1.80 -15.50 11.95
CA ILE A 166 1.11 -14.21 12.14
C ILE A 166 0.34 -13.84 10.88
N ASN A 167 0.95 -13.97 9.72
CA ASN A 167 0.33 -13.66 8.42
C ASN A 167 -0.89 -14.54 8.15
N SER A 168 -0.79 -15.85 8.39
CA SER A 168 -1.92 -16.79 8.30
C SER A 168 -3.01 -16.45 9.30
N GLY A 169 -2.64 -16.23 10.58
CA GLY A 169 -3.59 -15.89 11.63
C GLY A 169 -4.33 -14.58 11.34
N MET A 170 -3.67 -13.59 10.74
CA MET A 170 -4.32 -12.38 10.25
C MET A 170 -5.30 -12.71 9.13
N SER A 171 -4.89 -13.50 8.14
CA SER A 171 -5.75 -13.91 7.03
C SER A 171 -6.96 -14.72 7.51
N ASP A 172 -6.74 -15.68 8.42
CA ASP A 172 -7.80 -16.51 9.00
C ASP A 172 -8.78 -15.67 9.85
N GLY A 173 -8.24 -14.74 10.65
CA GLY A 173 -9.05 -13.81 11.45
C GLY A 173 -9.94 -12.93 10.59
N LEU A 174 -9.43 -12.50 9.47
CA LEU A 174 -10.17 -11.66 8.53
C LEU A 174 -11.17 -12.45 7.70
N ASN A 175 -10.81 -13.64 7.26
CA ASN A 175 -11.75 -14.55 6.61
C ASN A 175 -12.91 -14.89 7.58
N ALA A 176 -12.63 -15.06 8.87
CA ALA A 176 -13.66 -15.25 9.89
C ALA A 176 -14.56 -14.02 10.06
N ILE A 177 -13.99 -12.81 10.01
CA ILE A 177 -14.77 -11.56 10.04
C ILE A 177 -15.54 -11.39 8.72
N ALA A 178 -14.90 -11.62 7.60
CA ALA A 178 -15.48 -11.47 6.27
C ALA A 178 -16.61 -12.48 6.01
N SER A 179 -16.53 -13.67 6.59
CA SER A 179 -17.59 -14.68 6.49
C SER A 179 -18.90 -14.28 7.21
N ASN A 180 -18.83 -13.28 8.10
CA ASN A 180 -20.01 -12.71 8.74
C ASN A 180 -20.42 -11.42 8.02
N PRO A 181 -21.53 -11.42 7.24
CA PRO A 181 -21.97 -10.24 6.49
C PRO A 181 -22.16 -8.98 7.35
N ALA A 182 -22.51 -9.15 8.63
CA ALA A 182 -22.68 -8.03 9.56
C ALA A 182 -21.35 -7.35 9.93
N MET A 183 -20.24 -8.05 9.85
CA MET A 183 -18.90 -7.54 10.20
C MET A 183 -18.14 -6.97 9.01
N MET A 184 -18.58 -7.24 7.79
CA MET A 184 -17.92 -6.75 6.57
C MET A 184 -17.90 -5.21 6.51
N VAL A 185 -19.04 -4.57 6.79
CA VAL A 185 -19.16 -3.11 6.76
C VAL A 185 -18.28 -2.43 7.83
N PRO A 186 -18.30 -2.84 9.11
CA PRO A 186 -17.36 -2.33 10.11
C PRO A 186 -15.88 -2.52 9.72
N LEU A 187 -15.52 -3.68 9.18
CA LEU A 187 -14.15 -3.96 8.74
C LEU A 187 -13.73 -3.01 7.61
N CYS A 188 -14.58 -2.86 6.59
CA CYS A 188 -14.32 -1.95 5.48
C CYS A 188 -14.22 -0.49 5.94
N ALA A 189 -15.06 -0.07 6.90
CA ALA A 189 -14.97 1.25 7.51
C ALA A 189 -13.63 1.46 8.24
N LEU A 190 -13.21 0.47 9.03
CA LEU A 190 -11.94 0.50 9.75
C LEU A 190 -10.75 0.61 8.79
N LEU A 191 -10.68 -0.29 7.80
CA LEU A 191 -9.58 -0.32 6.84
C LEU A 191 -9.51 0.95 6.00
N ALA A 192 -10.65 1.45 5.52
CA ALA A 192 -10.72 2.72 4.81
C ALA A 192 -10.30 3.90 5.69
N GLY A 193 -10.70 3.92 6.97
CA GLY A 193 -10.24 4.91 7.94
C GLY A 193 -8.74 4.86 8.18
N MET A 194 -8.14 3.66 8.26
CA MET A 194 -6.68 3.47 8.39
C MET A 194 -5.90 4.11 7.24
N MET A 195 -6.46 4.13 6.03
CA MET A 195 -5.83 4.79 4.88
C MET A 195 -5.57 6.28 5.10
N SER A 196 -6.32 6.91 6.01
CA SER A 196 -6.30 8.36 6.26
C SER A 196 -5.59 8.76 7.56
N ILE A 197 -5.11 7.80 8.36
CA ILE A 197 -4.40 8.10 9.62
C ILE A 197 -3.09 8.82 9.34
N ASP A 198 -2.31 8.29 8.42
CA ASP A 198 -0.95 8.75 8.11
C ASP A 198 -0.70 8.96 6.60
N MET A 199 -1.73 8.83 5.75
CA MET A 199 -1.79 9.22 4.33
C MET A 199 -0.56 8.77 3.51
N GLY A 200 -0.17 7.51 3.64
CA GLY A 200 1.02 6.92 3.00
C GLY A 200 2.05 6.42 4.00
N GLY A 201 1.80 6.50 5.28
CA GLY A 201 2.61 5.96 6.37
C GLY A 201 2.31 4.48 6.70
N PRO A 202 2.74 4.01 7.88
CA PRO A 202 2.60 2.61 8.30
C PRO A 202 1.17 2.08 8.35
N PHE A 203 0.20 2.87 8.85
CA PHE A 203 -1.20 2.46 8.97
C PHE A 203 -1.87 2.34 7.60
N ASN A 204 -1.66 3.32 6.72
CA ASN A 204 -2.13 3.28 5.34
C ASN A 204 -1.62 2.02 4.63
N LYS A 205 -0.33 1.73 4.77
CA LYS A 205 0.30 0.59 4.12
C LYS A 205 -0.10 -0.75 4.71
N ALA A 206 -0.37 -0.82 5.99
CA ALA A 206 -0.91 -2.02 6.61
C ALA A 206 -2.29 -2.38 6.03
N ALA A 207 -3.20 -1.39 5.93
CA ALA A 207 -4.51 -1.59 5.31
C ALA A 207 -4.40 -1.98 3.83
N TYR A 208 -3.52 -1.30 3.09
CA TYR A 208 -3.28 -1.59 1.67
C TYR A 208 -2.70 -3.00 1.46
N ALA A 209 -1.64 -3.34 2.20
CA ALA A 209 -1.00 -4.66 2.11
C ALA A 209 -1.99 -5.78 2.46
N PHE A 210 -2.80 -5.55 3.50
CA PHE A 210 -3.87 -6.45 3.89
C PHE A 210 -4.87 -6.71 2.74
N ALA A 211 -5.43 -5.65 2.13
CA ALA A 211 -6.36 -5.79 1.02
C ALA A 211 -5.71 -6.50 -0.18
N THR A 212 -4.44 -6.18 -0.47
CA THR A 212 -3.69 -6.78 -1.59
C THR A 212 -3.41 -8.27 -1.37
N LEU A 213 -3.09 -8.67 -0.13
CA LEU A 213 -2.88 -10.09 0.20
C LEU A 213 -4.18 -10.89 0.03
N ASN A 214 -5.31 -10.33 0.48
CA ASN A 214 -6.61 -10.96 0.32
C ASN A 214 -7.04 -11.05 -1.15
N LEU A 215 -6.61 -10.13 -2.00
CA LEU A 215 -6.94 -10.13 -3.42
C LEU A 215 -6.45 -11.42 -4.13
N ALA A 216 -5.42 -12.08 -3.60
CA ALA A 216 -4.95 -13.37 -4.10
C ALA A 216 -5.99 -14.49 -3.99
N ASN A 217 -6.97 -14.37 -3.10
CA ASN A 217 -8.06 -15.33 -2.95
C ASN A 217 -9.07 -15.28 -4.12
N ALA A 218 -9.08 -14.17 -4.87
CA ALA A 218 -9.93 -13.95 -6.04
C ALA A 218 -11.43 -14.18 -5.77
N ASP A 219 -11.90 -13.82 -4.57
CA ASP A 219 -13.30 -13.95 -4.14
C ASP A 219 -13.97 -12.57 -3.97
N ASP A 220 -15.27 -12.59 -3.86
CA ASP A 220 -16.11 -11.38 -3.72
C ASP A 220 -15.76 -10.55 -2.48
N GLN A 221 -15.36 -11.22 -1.40
CA GLN A 221 -15.03 -10.55 -0.14
C GLN A 221 -13.72 -9.77 -0.26
N ALA A 222 -12.72 -10.38 -0.89
CA ALA A 222 -11.45 -9.73 -1.18
C ALA A 222 -11.64 -8.49 -2.09
N TYR A 223 -12.54 -8.58 -3.08
CA TYR A 223 -12.84 -7.46 -3.97
C TYR A 223 -13.58 -6.32 -3.26
N ILE A 224 -14.48 -6.62 -2.31
CA ILE A 224 -15.16 -5.62 -1.48
C ILE A 224 -14.15 -4.94 -0.54
N ILE A 225 -13.28 -5.69 0.10
CA ILE A 225 -12.22 -5.15 0.96
C ILE A 225 -11.29 -4.24 0.16
N MET A 226 -10.86 -4.68 -1.03
CA MET A 226 -10.01 -3.88 -1.91
C MET A 226 -10.71 -2.57 -2.29
N ALA A 227 -11.98 -2.60 -2.69
CA ALA A 227 -12.75 -1.40 -3.01
C ALA A 227 -12.80 -0.42 -1.83
N ALA A 228 -13.03 -0.90 -0.62
CA ALA A 228 -13.09 -0.08 0.59
C ALA A 228 -11.74 0.57 0.95
N VAL A 229 -10.64 -0.16 0.82
CA VAL A 229 -9.30 0.39 1.07
C VAL A 229 -8.95 1.44 0.03
N MET A 230 -9.23 1.17 -1.24
CA MET A 230 -8.92 2.11 -2.31
C MET A 230 -9.72 3.41 -2.20
N ILE A 231 -11.01 3.33 -1.92
CA ILE A 231 -11.83 4.54 -1.73
C ILE A 231 -11.36 5.36 -0.51
N GLY A 232 -10.90 4.68 0.55
CA GLY A 232 -10.36 5.33 1.74
C GLY A 232 -9.17 6.22 1.46
N GLY A 233 -8.27 5.81 0.55
CA GLY A 233 -7.13 6.61 0.14
C GLY A 233 -7.46 7.77 -0.80
N MET A 234 -8.60 7.72 -1.50
CA MET A 234 -9.05 8.80 -2.40
C MET A 234 -9.70 9.97 -1.65
N VAL A 235 -10.36 9.69 -0.53
CA VAL A 235 -11.15 10.69 0.22
C VAL A 235 -10.32 11.87 0.76
N PRO A 236 -9.15 11.69 1.40
CA PRO A 236 -8.44 12.79 2.06
C PRO A 236 -8.14 13.98 1.14
N PRO A 237 -7.47 13.81 -0.01
CA PRO A 237 -7.17 14.95 -0.87
C PRO A 237 -8.45 15.58 -1.44
N ILE A 238 -9.47 14.80 -1.78
CA ILE A 238 -10.74 15.33 -2.30
C ILE A 238 -11.48 16.14 -1.23
N ALA A 239 -11.57 15.63 0.00
CA ALA A 239 -12.22 16.34 1.11
C ALA A 239 -11.53 17.68 1.42
N ILE A 240 -10.19 17.71 1.40
CA ILE A 240 -9.40 18.93 1.56
C ILE A 240 -9.66 19.90 0.42
N ALA A 241 -9.64 19.44 -0.83
CA ALA A 241 -9.93 20.29 -1.99
C ALA A 241 -11.32 20.88 -1.92
N LEU A 242 -12.34 20.09 -1.59
CA LEU A 242 -13.71 20.56 -1.37
C LEU A 242 -13.77 21.59 -0.24
N SER A 243 -13.13 21.34 0.90
CA SER A 243 -13.09 22.29 2.01
C SER A 243 -12.44 23.61 1.63
N ASN A 244 -11.35 23.59 0.85
CA ASN A 244 -10.70 24.79 0.34
C ASN A 244 -11.59 25.56 -0.66
N THR A 245 -12.39 24.85 -1.43
CA THR A 245 -13.30 25.44 -2.43
C THR A 245 -14.50 26.13 -1.76
N PHE A 246 -15.17 25.45 -0.82
CA PHE A 246 -16.42 25.90 -0.21
C PHE A 246 -16.21 26.72 1.07
N PHE A 247 -15.17 26.45 1.86
CA PHE A 247 -14.89 27.13 3.14
C PHE A 247 -13.59 27.94 3.10
N LYS A 248 -13.49 28.84 2.10
CA LYS A 248 -12.30 29.65 1.77
C LYS A 248 -11.73 30.44 2.95
N ASN A 249 -12.56 30.85 3.89
CA ASN A 249 -12.16 31.65 5.05
C ASN A 249 -11.38 30.87 6.12
N ARG A 250 -11.24 29.55 5.97
CA ARG A 250 -10.55 28.66 6.90
C ARG A 250 -9.15 28.29 6.45
N TRP A 251 -8.77 28.69 5.25
CA TRP A 251 -7.53 28.31 4.59
C TRP A 251 -6.73 29.55 4.18
N THR A 252 -5.39 29.47 4.28
CA THR A 252 -4.51 30.54 3.81
C THR A 252 -4.55 30.63 2.28
N ASP A 253 -4.10 31.74 1.72
CA ASP A 253 -4.09 31.94 0.27
C ASP A 253 -3.12 30.97 -0.43
N GLU A 254 -2.03 30.58 0.26
CA GLU A 254 -1.08 29.58 -0.23
C GLU A 254 -1.71 28.17 -0.27
N GLU A 255 -2.34 27.73 0.83
CA GLU A 255 -3.06 26.45 0.88
C GLU A 255 -4.14 26.38 -0.21
N ARG A 256 -4.85 27.48 -0.46
CA ARG A 256 -5.90 27.54 -1.47
C ARG A 256 -5.38 27.49 -2.91
N LYS A 257 -4.21 28.04 -3.20
CA LYS A 257 -3.58 27.96 -4.53
C LYS A 257 -3.22 26.53 -4.89
N ASN A 258 -2.80 25.72 -3.92
CA ASN A 258 -2.38 24.35 -4.11
C ASN A 258 -3.54 23.34 -4.04
N ALA A 259 -4.68 23.72 -3.46
CA ALA A 259 -5.81 22.81 -3.24
C ALA A 259 -6.42 22.19 -4.50
N PRO A 260 -6.52 22.87 -5.67
CA PRO A 260 -7.09 22.25 -6.88
C PRO A 260 -6.35 20.99 -7.36
N VAL A 261 -5.04 20.92 -7.12
CA VAL A 261 -4.24 19.73 -7.46
C VAL A 261 -4.74 18.49 -6.71
N ASN A 262 -5.26 18.66 -5.51
CA ASN A 262 -5.77 17.56 -4.69
C ASN A 262 -7.03 16.89 -5.26
N TYR A 263 -7.80 17.54 -6.12
CA TYR A 263 -8.86 16.86 -6.87
C TYR A 263 -8.27 15.79 -7.80
N VAL A 264 -7.23 16.17 -8.54
CA VAL A 264 -6.55 15.23 -9.46
C VAL A 264 -5.84 14.14 -8.67
N MET A 265 -5.14 14.50 -7.60
CA MET A 265 -4.43 13.54 -6.76
C MET A 265 -5.39 12.53 -6.13
N GLY A 266 -6.50 12.98 -5.56
CA GLY A 266 -7.49 12.07 -4.97
C GLY A 266 -8.19 11.19 -5.98
N LEU A 267 -8.55 11.72 -7.15
CA LEU A 267 -9.10 10.93 -8.25
C LEU A 267 -8.08 9.93 -8.82
N SER A 268 -6.78 10.17 -8.63
CA SER A 268 -5.69 9.27 -9.04
C SER A 268 -5.20 8.36 -7.91
N PHE A 269 -5.88 8.32 -6.76
CA PHE A 269 -5.46 7.55 -5.59
C PHE A 269 -4.11 8.00 -5.01
N ILE A 270 -3.79 9.28 -5.02
CA ILE A 270 -2.56 9.84 -4.45
C ILE A 270 -2.91 10.52 -3.12
N SER A 271 -2.94 9.75 -2.05
CA SER A 271 -3.28 10.24 -0.68
C SER A 271 -2.29 11.28 -0.16
N GLU A 272 -1.05 11.23 -0.63
CA GLU A 272 0.05 12.10 -0.22
C GLU A 272 -0.22 13.58 -0.49
N GLY A 273 -1.13 13.91 -1.39
CA GLY A 273 -1.59 15.28 -1.60
C GLY A 273 -2.21 15.93 -0.36
N ALA A 274 -2.68 15.13 0.59
CA ALA A 274 -3.21 15.60 1.85
C ALA A 274 -2.13 15.89 2.92
N ILE A 275 -0.92 15.35 2.77
CA ILE A 275 0.15 15.42 3.78
C ILE A 275 0.51 16.86 4.18
N PRO A 276 0.71 17.83 3.26
CA PRO A 276 1.05 19.20 3.65
C PRO A 276 -0.02 19.85 4.55
N TYR A 277 -1.29 19.55 4.29
CA TYR A 277 -2.41 20.06 5.07
C TYR A 277 -2.52 19.36 6.44
N ALA A 278 -2.28 18.05 6.47
CA ALA A 278 -2.24 17.28 7.70
C ALA A 278 -1.07 17.69 8.60
N ALA A 279 0.10 17.99 8.03
CA ALA A 279 1.25 18.48 8.77
C ALA A 279 1.02 19.87 9.36
N GLY A 280 0.32 20.75 8.62
CA GLY A 280 -0.02 22.08 9.11
C GLY A 280 -1.14 22.10 10.16
N HIS A 281 -2.10 21.16 10.07
CA HIS A 281 -3.30 21.14 10.90
C HIS A 281 -3.70 19.71 11.31
N PRO A 282 -2.83 18.95 12.02
CA PRO A 282 -3.03 17.51 12.25
C PRO A 282 -4.32 17.19 13.00
N LEU A 283 -4.66 17.95 14.03
CA LEU A 283 -5.84 17.69 14.86
C LEU A 283 -7.18 17.97 14.16
N GLN A 284 -7.16 18.70 13.07
CA GLN A 284 -8.35 19.02 12.27
C GLN A 284 -8.42 18.14 11.02
N VAL A 285 -7.31 17.97 10.31
CA VAL A 285 -7.28 17.28 9.03
C VAL A 285 -7.36 15.76 9.21
N ILE A 286 -6.56 15.19 10.09
CA ILE A 286 -6.49 13.72 10.23
C ILE A 286 -7.84 13.13 10.68
N PRO A 287 -8.49 13.60 11.79
CA PRO A 287 -9.78 13.06 12.19
C PRO A 287 -10.87 13.24 11.13
N SER A 288 -10.89 14.38 10.44
CA SER A 288 -11.87 14.64 9.38
C SER A 288 -11.72 13.66 8.21
N CYS A 289 -10.49 13.40 7.82
CA CYS A 289 -10.19 12.44 6.75
C CYS A 289 -10.52 11.00 7.17
N ILE A 290 -10.20 10.61 8.42
CA ILE A 290 -10.54 9.28 8.96
C ILE A 290 -12.04 9.05 8.91
N VAL A 291 -12.85 9.99 9.40
CA VAL A 291 -14.31 9.86 9.39
C VAL A 291 -14.85 9.79 7.97
N GLY A 292 -14.41 10.70 7.09
CA GLY A 292 -14.82 10.69 5.68
C GLY A 292 -14.48 9.37 4.97
N SER A 293 -13.26 8.86 5.16
CA SER A 293 -12.81 7.60 4.56
C SER A 293 -13.54 6.40 5.13
N ALA A 294 -13.74 6.35 6.45
CA ALA A 294 -14.49 5.27 7.10
C ALA A 294 -15.93 5.19 6.59
N VAL A 295 -16.60 6.33 6.41
CA VAL A 295 -17.95 6.37 5.83
C VAL A 295 -17.93 5.92 4.36
N ALA A 296 -16.97 6.39 3.56
CA ALA A 296 -16.84 5.95 2.17
C ALA A 296 -16.63 4.43 2.05
N GLY A 297 -15.74 3.87 2.89
CA GLY A 297 -15.48 2.42 2.93
C GLY A 297 -16.70 1.62 3.37
N ALA A 298 -17.42 2.08 4.40
CA ALA A 298 -18.66 1.48 4.86
C ALA A 298 -19.74 1.45 3.76
N LEU A 299 -19.93 2.60 3.08
CA LEU A 299 -20.90 2.71 1.98
C LEU A 299 -20.51 1.86 0.78
N SER A 300 -19.22 1.82 0.42
CA SER A 300 -18.70 0.96 -0.64
C SER A 300 -19.04 -0.52 -0.37
N ALA A 301 -18.84 -0.98 0.88
CA ALA A 301 -19.21 -2.33 1.28
C ALA A 301 -20.71 -2.58 1.28
N LEU A 302 -21.52 -1.62 1.81
CA LEU A 302 -22.98 -1.70 1.79
C LEU A 302 -23.56 -1.77 0.38
N PHE A 303 -22.97 -1.07 -0.56
CA PHE A 303 -23.37 -1.10 -1.98
C PHE A 303 -22.81 -2.30 -2.72
N GLY A 304 -22.00 -3.15 -2.06
CA GLY A 304 -21.41 -4.31 -2.69
C GLY A 304 -20.43 -3.96 -3.81
N CYS A 305 -19.72 -2.82 -3.70
CA CYS A 305 -18.73 -2.42 -4.69
C CYS A 305 -17.54 -3.38 -4.65
N LYS A 306 -17.18 -3.93 -5.81
CA LYS A 306 -16.12 -4.93 -5.96
C LYS A 306 -15.04 -4.39 -6.88
N LEU A 307 -13.80 -4.32 -6.42
CA LEU A 307 -12.64 -3.86 -7.18
C LEU A 307 -11.62 -4.99 -7.31
N MET A 308 -11.35 -5.39 -8.54
CA MET A 308 -10.41 -6.50 -8.83
C MET A 308 -8.96 -6.03 -8.95
N ALA A 309 -8.72 -4.74 -9.17
CA ALA A 309 -7.38 -4.20 -9.35
C ALA A 309 -6.78 -3.76 -8.01
N PRO A 310 -5.49 -4.03 -7.74
CA PRO A 310 -4.78 -3.57 -6.55
C PRO A 310 -4.34 -2.10 -6.68
N HIS A 311 -5.19 -1.25 -7.20
CA HIS A 311 -4.98 0.18 -7.36
C HIS A 311 -6.31 0.91 -7.22
N GLY A 312 -6.27 2.15 -6.76
CA GLY A 312 -7.43 3.04 -6.69
C GLY A 312 -7.45 4.05 -7.82
N GLY A 313 -8.41 4.96 -7.76
CA GLY A 313 -8.59 6.04 -8.71
C GLY A 313 -9.51 5.70 -9.86
N ILE A 314 -9.78 6.73 -10.68
CA ILE A 314 -10.72 6.61 -11.82
C ILE A 314 -10.25 5.65 -12.90
N PHE A 315 -8.94 5.40 -12.98
CA PHE A 315 -8.34 4.53 -14.01
C PHE A 315 -8.78 3.08 -13.90
N VAL A 316 -9.19 2.64 -12.71
CA VAL A 316 -9.57 1.24 -12.45
C VAL A 316 -11.08 1.02 -12.39
N PHE A 317 -11.90 2.05 -12.61
CA PHE A 317 -13.37 1.91 -12.57
C PHE A 317 -13.90 0.89 -13.57
N ALA A 318 -13.26 0.73 -14.71
CA ALA A 318 -13.63 -0.28 -15.68
C ALA A 318 -13.34 -1.72 -15.22
N THR A 319 -12.51 -1.91 -14.19
CA THR A 319 -12.26 -3.22 -13.55
C THR A 319 -13.20 -3.51 -12.39
N MET A 320 -14.14 -2.61 -12.10
CA MET A 320 -15.16 -2.83 -11.08
C MET A 320 -16.31 -3.66 -11.63
N GLN A 321 -16.72 -4.66 -10.86
CA GLN A 321 -17.87 -5.48 -11.23
C GLN A 321 -19.18 -4.71 -10.96
N GLY A 322 -19.81 -4.24 -12.02
CA GLY A 322 -21.22 -3.87 -12.07
C GLY A 322 -21.67 -2.55 -11.41
N THR A 323 -20.96 -1.99 -10.43
CA THR A 323 -21.51 -0.92 -9.56
C THR A 323 -20.59 0.29 -9.39
N TRP A 324 -19.80 0.63 -10.40
CA TRP A 324 -18.88 1.77 -10.36
C TRP A 324 -19.53 3.10 -9.98
N TYR A 325 -20.78 3.33 -10.35
CA TYR A 325 -21.53 4.55 -10.01
C TYR A 325 -21.88 4.63 -8.51
N PHE A 326 -22.12 3.51 -7.84
CA PHE A 326 -22.28 3.47 -6.39
C PHE A 326 -20.97 3.72 -5.66
N TYR A 327 -19.85 3.29 -6.24
CA TYR A 327 -18.52 3.60 -5.71
C TYR A 327 -18.25 5.11 -5.77
N LEU A 328 -18.59 5.77 -6.89
CA LEU A 328 -18.51 7.23 -7.01
C LEU A 328 -19.41 7.94 -6.00
N LEU A 329 -20.62 7.43 -5.80
CA LEU A 329 -21.55 7.97 -4.80
C LEU A 329 -20.97 7.84 -3.38
N ALA A 330 -20.41 6.69 -3.02
CA ALA A 330 -19.76 6.47 -1.74
C ALA A 330 -18.56 7.41 -1.54
N LEU A 331 -17.72 7.59 -2.58
CA LEU A 331 -16.61 8.52 -2.58
C LEU A 331 -17.08 9.97 -2.36
N ALA A 332 -18.10 10.40 -3.09
CA ALA A 332 -18.66 11.73 -2.97
C ALA A 332 -19.22 12.00 -1.57
N ILE A 333 -19.99 11.06 -1.01
CA ILE A 333 -20.55 11.18 0.35
C ILE A 333 -19.43 11.26 1.38
N GLY A 334 -18.44 10.36 1.33
CA GLY A 334 -17.32 10.37 2.26
C GLY A 334 -16.48 11.64 2.18
N ALA A 335 -16.21 12.12 0.96
CA ALA A 335 -15.46 13.37 0.76
C ALA A 335 -16.24 14.60 1.26
N VAL A 336 -17.56 14.65 1.06
CA VAL A 336 -18.42 15.72 1.59
C VAL A 336 -18.47 15.68 3.12
N ILE A 337 -18.58 14.50 3.73
CA ILE A 337 -18.54 14.36 5.20
C ILE A 337 -17.18 14.82 5.73
N GLY A 338 -16.08 14.41 5.12
CA GLY A 338 -14.74 14.89 5.46
C GLY A 338 -14.61 16.42 5.34
N MET A 339 -15.15 16.98 4.27
CA MET A 339 -15.22 18.45 4.06
C MET A 339 -15.98 19.17 5.20
N PHE A 340 -17.15 18.67 5.60
CA PHE A 340 -17.93 19.27 6.67
C PHE A 340 -17.24 19.12 8.03
N MET A 341 -16.64 17.97 8.31
CA MET A 341 -15.84 17.74 9.52
C MET A 341 -14.66 18.74 9.59
N LEU A 342 -13.96 18.96 8.47
CA LEU A 342 -12.91 20.00 8.37
C LEU A 342 -13.49 21.39 8.66
N ALA A 343 -14.66 21.69 8.13
CA ALA A 343 -15.32 22.96 8.37
C ALA A 343 -15.72 23.15 9.84
N LEU A 344 -16.09 22.08 10.54
CA LEU A 344 -16.42 22.15 11.97
C LEU A 344 -15.18 22.30 12.84
N LEU A 345 -14.13 21.54 12.57
CA LEU A 345 -12.93 21.48 13.41
C LEU A 345 -11.95 22.64 13.16
N LYS A 346 -11.87 23.16 11.93
CA LYS A 346 -10.95 24.25 11.57
C LYS A 346 -11.68 25.61 11.68
N LYS A 347 -11.30 26.42 12.65
CA LYS A 347 -11.88 27.76 12.86
C LYS A 347 -11.56 28.71 11.70
N PRO A 348 -12.43 29.69 11.40
CA PRO A 348 -12.13 30.73 10.43
C PRO A 348 -10.87 31.54 10.82
N LEU A 349 -10.05 31.84 9.83
CA LEU A 349 -8.85 32.68 10.04
C LEU A 349 -9.24 34.12 10.25
N ASN A 350 -8.61 34.79 11.24
CA ASN A 350 -8.75 36.23 11.44
C ASN A 350 -8.18 37.00 10.21
N LYS A 351 -8.79 38.14 9.85
CA LYS A 351 -8.43 38.92 8.65
C LYS A 351 -6.95 39.35 8.61
N GLU A 352 -6.30 39.47 9.77
CA GLU A 352 -4.88 39.86 9.85
C GLU A 352 -3.90 38.75 9.47
N ILE A 353 -4.27 37.47 9.71
CA ILE A 353 -3.42 36.30 9.38
C ILE A 353 -3.44 35.99 7.88
N LYS A 354 -4.44 36.49 7.14
CA LYS A 354 -4.54 36.26 5.69
C LYS A 354 -3.42 36.93 4.87
N LYS A 355 -2.72 37.92 5.42
CA LYS A 355 -1.71 38.72 4.70
C LYS A 355 -0.26 38.44 5.10
N VAL A 356 -0.02 37.62 6.15
CA VAL A 356 1.31 37.36 6.65
C VAL A 356 1.54 35.85 6.60
N LYS A 357 2.01 35.39 5.47
CA LYS A 357 2.99 34.31 5.29
C LYS A 357 3.17 34.03 3.81
#